data_b1828a3ab780979567c2ddd07800f022
#
_entry.id   b1828a3ab780979567c2ddd07800f022
#
_cell.length_a   1.000
_cell.length_b   1.000
_cell.length_c   1.000
_cell.angle_alpha   90.00
_cell.angle_beta   90.00
_cell.angle_gamma   90.00
#
_symmetry.space_group_name_H-M   'P 1'
#
loop_
_entity.id
_entity.type
_entity.pdbx_description
1 polymer ?
#
loop_
_entity_poly.entity_id
_entity_poly.type
_entity_poly.pdbx_seq_one_letter_code
_entity_poly.pdbx_strand_id
1 'polypeptide(L)'
;ICAMSYISKNMTDERANNDWQHAYVACFPGTAQDETKYAKQVTDYLGISHTFMNIDSAVSEREFLRQLYCFEELWGNPQVPMMELYKKEREMGTTVSLDGHAADELFAGYGFDVLKAYPDAKTKEEIDMITTAYLNQDAEDGVSQQSASFKKQRNRLYREYMLKYHAKKLLGKETVKSAYSDHPNWNRLDNLNKTLFVSTHETILPTLLRNYDRDSMAAGVEIRMPFLD
;
A
#
# COMPACT_ATOMS: atom_id res chain seq x y z
N ILE A 1 2.92 11.34 4.42
CA ILE A 1 3.76 11.66 5.60
C ILE A 1 4.76 12.76 5.27
N CYS A 2 5.65 12.61 4.28
CA CYS A 2 6.65 13.63 3.94
C CYS A 2 6.07 15.01 3.66
N ALA A 3 5.02 15.10 2.83
CA ALA A 3 4.36 16.36 2.50
C ALA A 3 3.74 17.01 3.75
N MET A 4 3.08 16.24 4.60
CA MET A 4 2.47 16.75 5.83
C MET A 4 3.52 17.21 6.83
N SER A 5 4.61 16.45 7.01
CA SER A 5 5.72 16.86 7.87
C SER A 5 6.40 18.14 7.38
N TYR A 6 6.55 18.28 6.05
CA TYR A 6 7.09 19.50 5.44
C TYR A 6 6.16 20.71 5.66
N ILE A 7 4.87 20.54 5.42
CA ILE A 7 3.86 21.60 5.63
C ILE A 7 3.86 22.03 7.09
N SER A 8 3.83 21.09 8.04
CA SER A 8 3.81 21.40 9.47
C SER A 8 5.05 22.16 9.93
N LYS A 9 6.24 21.83 9.41
CA LYS A 9 7.48 22.56 9.73
C LYS A 9 7.49 24.00 9.23
N ASN A 10 6.71 24.30 8.20
CA ASN A 10 6.62 25.62 7.60
C ASN A 10 5.36 26.38 8.04
N MET A 11 4.54 25.79 8.90
CA MET A 11 3.41 26.48 9.50
C MET A 11 3.92 27.47 10.58
N THR A 12 3.52 28.72 10.42
CA THR A 12 3.84 29.82 11.37
C THR A 12 2.88 29.89 12.56
N ASP A 13 2.03 28.89 12.77
CA ASP A 13 1.07 28.86 13.88
C ASP A 13 1.82 28.54 15.19
N GLU A 14 1.85 29.50 16.10
CA GLU A 14 2.46 29.36 17.43
C GLU A 14 1.86 28.22 18.29
N ARG A 15 0.71 27.68 17.88
CA ARG A 15 0.05 26.53 18.54
C ARG A 15 0.61 25.18 18.09
N ALA A 16 1.39 25.13 17.01
CA ALA A 16 2.08 23.92 16.59
C ALA A 16 3.35 23.74 17.43
N ASN A 17 3.32 22.86 18.42
CA ASN A 17 4.51 22.49 19.17
C ASN A 17 5.53 21.84 18.18
N ASN A 18 6.77 22.32 18.17
CA ASN A 18 7.79 21.86 17.22
C ASN A 18 8.17 20.38 17.36
N ASP A 19 7.72 19.69 18.39
CA ASP A 19 8.06 18.30 18.71
C ASP A 19 6.83 17.38 18.75
N TRP A 20 5.77 17.70 18.05
CA TRP A 20 4.55 16.88 18.01
C TRP A 20 4.64 15.69 17.03
N GLN A 21 5.60 15.72 16.11
CA GLN A 21 5.76 14.67 15.09
C GLN A 21 6.71 13.59 15.59
N HIS A 22 6.23 12.35 15.60
CA HIS A 22 7.02 11.17 15.90
C HIS A 22 6.69 10.06 14.90
N ALA A 23 7.71 9.47 14.29
CA ALA A 23 7.53 8.35 13.37
C ALA A 23 7.70 7.03 14.11
N TYR A 24 6.73 6.14 13.95
CA TYR A 24 6.79 4.77 14.45
C TYR A 24 6.93 3.82 13.28
N VAL A 25 7.90 2.92 13.35
CA VAL A 25 8.27 2.03 12.25
C VAL A 25 8.41 0.60 12.75
N ALA A 26 7.59 -0.30 12.22
CA ALA A 26 7.77 -1.74 12.41
C ALA A 26 8.94 -2.23 11.57
N CYS A 27 9.90 -2.90 12.20
CA CYS A 27 11.12 -3.40 11.57
C CYS A 27 11.12 -4.92 11.56
N PHE A 28 11.57 -5.50 10.44
CA PHE A 28 11.65 -6.95 10.22
C PHE A 28 13.07 -7.36 9.81
N PRO A 29 14.08 -7.23 10.70
CA PRO A 29 15.49 -7.38 10.33
C PRO A 29 15.77 -8.71 9.67
N GLY A 30 16.47 -8.68 8.53
CA GLY A 30 16.87 -9.88 7.78
C GLY A 30 15.79 -10.49 6.89
N THR A 31 14.65 -9.83 6.74
CA THR A 31 13.58 -10.24 5.83
C THR A 31 13.46 -9.30 4.63
N ALA A 32 12.79 -9.77 3.57
CA ALA A 32 12.51 -8.94 2.38
C ALA A 32 11.47 -7.84 2.65
N GLN A 33 10.76 -7.89 3.77
CA GLN A 33 9.76 -6.92 4.20
C GLN A 33 10.35 -5.80 5.06
N ASP A 34 11.66 -5.82 5.34
CA ASP A 34 12.30 -4.81 6.18
C ASP A 34 12.55 -3.51 5.40
N GLU A 35 11.73 -2.51 5.68
CA GLU A 35 11.81 -1.17 5.09
C GLU A 35 12.53 -0.15 5.99
N THR A 36 13.20 -0.61 7.07
CA THR A 36 13.87 0.25 8.05
C THR A 36 14.82 1.25 7.41
N LYS A 37 15.60 0.83 6.40
CA LYS A 37 16.53 1.69 5.66
C LYS A 37 15.83 2.88 5.00
N TYR A 38 14.69 2.65 4.37
CA TYR A 38 13.93 3.68 3.68
C TYR A 38 13.24 4.62 4.66
N ALA A 39 12.62 4.06 5.69
CA ALA A 39 12.00 4.84 6.76
C ALA A 39 13.02 5.76 7.45
N LYS A 40 14.24 5.25 7.70
CA LYS A 40 15.32 6.06 8.28
C LYS A 40 15.74 7.21 7.36
N GLN A 41 15.85 7.01 6.06
CA GLN A 41 16.15 8.08 5.11
C GLN A 41 15.12 9.20 5.17
N VAL A 42 13.83 8.84 5.29
CA VAL A 42 12.72 9.81 5.38
C VAL A 42 12.79 10.58 6.68
N THR A 43 12.96 9.89 7.83
CA THR A 43 13.00 10.53 9.14
C THR A 43 14.21 11.44 9.30
N ASP A 44 15.37 11.01 8.79
CA ASP A 44 16.60 11.83 8.79
C ASP A 44 16.43 13.09 7.92
N TYR A 45 15.88 12.95 6.71
CA TYR A 45 15.62 14.08 5.80
C TYR A 45 14.64 15.11 6.41
N LEU A 46 13.60 14.63 7.05
CA LEU A 46 12.61 15.49 7.70
C LEU A 46 13.07 16.01 9.06
N GLY A 47 14.08 15.38 9.69
CA GLY A 47 14.55 15.69 11.03
C GLY A 47 13.47 15.49 12.09
N ILE A 48 12.65 14.46 11.97
CA ILE A 48 11.60 14.11 12.95
C ILE A 48 12.06 12.99 13.88
N SER A 49 11.56 13.03 15.12
CA SER A 49 11.79 11.97 16.10
C SER A 49 11.21 10.65 15.60
N HIS A 50 11.84 9.53 15.91
CA HIS A 50 11.38 8.22 15.45
C HIS A 50 11.64 7.11 16.47
N THR A 51 10.82 6.07 16.39
CA THR A 51 11.01 4.79 17.10
C THR A 51 10.96 3.65 16.10
N PHE A 52 12.07 2.90 15.99
CA PHE A 52 12.14 1.65 15.25
C PHE A 52 11.86 0.50 16.21
N MET A 53 10.81 -0.26 15.92
CA MET A 53 10.40 -1.40 16.74
C MET A 53 10.67 -2.70 15.99
N ASN A 54 11.61 -3.50 16.49
CA ASN A 54 11.84 -4.83 15.96
C ASN A 54 10.67 -5.75 16.34
N ILE A 55 10.03 -6.30 15.33
CA ILE A 55 8.93 -7.25 15.51
C ILE A 55 9.52 -8.64 15.69
N ASP A 56 9.26 -9.25 16.84
CA ASP A 56 9.68 -10.61 17.14
C ASP A 56 8.58 -11.61 16.75
N SER A 57 8.93 -12.58 15.92
CA SER A 57 8.02 -13.68 15.55
C SER A 57 7.55 -14.53 16.74
N ALA A 58 8.30 -14.56 17.84
CA ALA A 58 7.93 -15.28 19.06
C ALA A 58 6.76 -14.62 19.84
N VAL A 59 6.50 -13.34 19.60
CA VAL A 59 5.35 -12.63 20.22
C VAL A 59 4.02 -13.07 19.59
N SER A 60 4.10 -13.71 18.43
CA SER A 60 2.95 -13.81 17.52
C SER A 60 1.84 -14.76 17.98
N GLU A 61 2.09 -15.83 18.72
CA GLU A 61 1.03 -16.83 18.99
C GLU A 61 -0.02 -16.30 19.99
N ARG A 62 0.40 -15.76 21.13
CA ARG A 62 -0.51 -15.18 22.13
C ARG A 62 -1.24 -13.95 21.61
N GLU A 63 -0.54 -13.07 20.88
CA GLU A 63 -1.10 -11.85 20.33
C GLU A 63 -2.00 -12.15 19.13
N PHE A 64 -1.74 -13.21 18.39
CA PHE A 64 -2.62 -13.71 17.34
C PHE A 64 -4.04 -14.04 17.85
N LEU A 65 -4.14 -14.77 18.96
CA LEU A 65 -5.44 -15.08 19.56
C LEU A 65 -6.16 -13.81 20.04
N ARG A 66 -5.42 -12.85 20.58
CA ARG A 66 -5.97 -11.56 20.96
C ARG A 66 -6.46 -10.77 19.76
N GLN A 67 -5.71 -10.77 18.67
CA GLN A 67 -6.11 -10.10 17.43
C GLN A 67 -7.39 -10.73 16.86
N LEU A 68 -7.49 -12.06 16.83
CA LEU A 68 -8.73 -12.74 16.40
C LEU A 68 -9.93 -12.33 17.26
N TYR A 69 -9.74 -12.20 18.56
CA TYR A 69 -10.78 -11.71 19.46
C TYR A 69 -11.20 -10.26 19.14
N CYS A 70 -10.25 -9.37 18.87
CA CYS A 70 -10.54 -7.98 18.52
C CYS A 70 -11.20 -7.85 17.14
N PHE A 71 -10.83 -8.72 16.20
CA PHE A 71 -11.39 -8.69 14.84
C PHE A 71 -12.78 -9.29 14.75
N GLU A 72 -13.13 -10.20 15.66
CA GLU A 72 -14.40 -10.97 15.62
C GLU A 72 -14.60 -11.73 14.29
N GLU A 73 -13.51 -11.97 13.56
CA GLU A 73 -13.53 -12.71 12.29
C GLU A 73 -12.19 -13.41 12.02
N LEU A 74 -12.25 -14.46 11.20
CA LEU A 74 -11.05 -15.13 10.68
C LEU A 74 -10.61 -14.42 9.40
N TRP A 75 -9.55 -13.64 9.51
CA TRP A 75 -8.91 -13.06 8.33
C TRP A 75 -7.62 -13.81 8.00
N GLY A 76 -7.38 -14.07 6.70
CA GLY A 76 -6.29 -14.93 6.25
C GLY A 76 -4.89 -14.34 6.40
N ASN A 77 -4.76 -13.07 6.78
CA ASN A 77 -3.48 -12.39 6.98
C ASN A 77 -3.51 -11.57 8.28
N PRO A 78 -3.20 -12.18 9.43
CA PRO A 78 -3.17 -11.50 10.72
C PRO A 78 -2.09 -10.42 10.72
N GLN A 79 -2.44 -9.23 11.21
CA GLN A 79 -1.55 -8.07 11.25
C GLN A 79 -1.05 -7.80 12.67
N VAL A 80 -0.64 -8.85 13.38
CA VAL A 80 -0.07 -8.75 14.73
C VAL A 80 1.00 -7.67 14.85
N PRO A 81 1.93 -7.50 13.88
CA PRO A 81 2.92 -6.43 13.93
C PRO A 81 2.33 -5.03 14.06
N MET A 82 1.21 -4.77 13.39
CA MET A 82 0.56 -3.46 13.42
C MET A 82 -0.12 -3.21 14.77
N MET A 83 -0.78 -4.22 15.33
CA MET A 83 -1.35 -4.12 16.67
C MET A 83 -0.28 -3.83 17.73
N GLU A 84 0.90 -4.46 17.64
CA GLU A 84 2.02 -4.20 18.55
C GLU A 84 2.59 -2.79 18.35
N LEU A 85 2.64 -2.29 17.11
CA LEU A 85 3.05 -0.93 16.82
C LEU A 85 2.12 0.09 17.47
N TYR A 86 0.81 -0.05 17.32
CA TYR A 86 -0.19 0.85 17.95
C TYR A 86 -0.15 0.79 19.47
N LYS A 87 0.11 -0.38 20.07
CA LYS A 87 0.36 -0.46 21.51
C LYS A 87 1.56 0.38 21.92
N LYS A 88 2.64 0.31 21.15
CA LYS A 88 3.85 1.10 21.40
C LYS A 88 3.60 2.59 21.26
N GLU A 89 2.86 3.00 20.25
CA GLU A 89 2.41 4.38 20.07
C GLU A 89 1.65 4.87 21.33
N ARG A 90 0.70 4.06 21.80
CA ARG A 90 -0.10 4.37 22.97
C ARG A 90 0.72 4.47 24.26
N GLU A 91 1.67 3.55 24.48
CA GLU A 91 2.60 3.57 25.61
C GLU A 91 3.43 4.85 25.64
N MET A 92 3.79 5.39 24.48
CA MET A 92 4.53 6.63 24.34
C MET A 92 3.64 7.89 24.38
N GLY A 93 2.34 7.72 24.64
CA GLY A 93 1.38 8.82 24.82
C GLY A 93 0.68 9.28 23.53
N THR A 94 0.92 8.63 22.40
CA THR A 94 0.24 8.95 21.14
C THR A 94 -1.21 8.49 21.20
N THR A 95 -2.13 9.38 20.85
CA THR A 95 -3.57 9.10 20.80
C THR A 95 -4.15 9.17 19.40
N VAL A 96 -3.46 9.86 18.48
CA VAL A 96 -3.83 10.00 17.08
C VAL A 96 -2.60 9.71 16.22
N SER A 97 -2.72 8.79 15.28
CA SER A 97 -1.70 8.46 14.31
C SER A 97 -2.15 8.80 12.89
N LEU A 98 -1.21 9.23 12.04
CA LEU A 98 -1.44 9.45 10.62
C LEU A 98 -0.87 8.27 9.85
N ASP A 99 -1.70 7.61 9.07
CA ASP A 99 -1.33 6.42 8.32
C ASP A 99 -1.37 6.66 6.80
N GLY A 100 -0.56 5.89 6.06
CA GLY A 100 -0.43 5.99 4.60
C GLY A 100 -1.42 5.13 3.82
N HIS A 101 -2.41 4.54 4.46
CA HIS A 101 -3.41 3.68 3.79
C HIS A 101 -4.12 4.41 2.65
N ALA A 102 -4.60 3.65 1.70
CA ALA A 102 -5.21 4.07 0.45
C ALA A 102 -4.23 4.54 -0.64
N ALA A 103 -2.97 4.80 -0.34
CA ALA A 103 -2.01 5.23 -1.36
C ALA A 103 -1.84 4.17 -2.46
N ASP A 104 -1.70 2.91 -2.10
CA ASP A 104 -1.53 1.81 -3.06
C ASP A 104 -2.77 1.59 -3.91
N GLU A 105 -3.96 1.65 -3.31
CA GLU A 105 -5.23 1.49 -3.99
C GLU A 105 -5.55 2.65 -4.94
N LEU A 106 -5.12 3.85 -4.60
CA LEU A 106 -5.36 5.06 -5.42
C LEU A 106 -4.32 5.23 -6.53
N PHE A 107 -3.06 4.83 -6.29
CA PHE A 107 -1.93 5.13 -7.17
C PHE A 107 -1.26 3.89 -7.77
N ALA A 108 -1.93 2.73 -7.75
CA ALA A 108 -1.41 1.46 -8.28
C ALA A 108 -0.08 1.01 -7.63
N GLY A 109 0.02 1.11 -6.31
CA GLY A 109 1.21 0.69 -5.56
C GLY A 109 1.42 -0.83 -5.56
N TYR A 110 0.37 -1.61 -5.76
CA TYR A 110 0.50 -3.06 -5.88
C TYR A 110 0.98 -3.47 -7.27
N GLY A 111 2.05 -4.29 -7.35
CA GLY A 111 2.64 -4.73 -8.62
C GLY A 111 1.66 -5.42 -9.56
N PHE A 112 0.73 -6.19 -9.00
CA PHE A 112 -0.28 -6.87 -9.82
C PHE A 112 -1.28 -5.90 -10.49
N ASP A 113 -1.43 -4.67 -10.00
CA ASP A 113 -2.31 -3.67 -10.59
C ASP A 113 -1.68 -2.99 -11.80
N VAL A 114 -0.39 -2.72 -11.77
CA VAL A 114 0.33 -2.04 -12.86
C VAL A 114 0.12 -2.75 -14.20
N LEU A 115 0.13 -4.10 -14.20
CA LEU A 115 -0.06 -4.88 -15.41
C LEU A 115 -1.50 -4.80 -15.97
N LYS A 116 -2.47 -4.30 -15.22
CA LYS A 116 -3.84 -4.07 -15.68
C LYS A 116 -3.94 -2.98 -16.75
N ALA A 117 -2.91 -2.15 -16.88
CA ALA A 117 -2.83 -1.14 -17.93
C ALA A 117 -2.47 -1.72 -19.32
N TYR A 118 -1.95 -2.95 -19.43
CA TYR A 118 -1.55 -3.53 -20.72
C TYR A 118 -2.64 -3.55 -21.80
N PRO A 119 -3.91 -3.88 -21.51
CA PRO A 119 -4.95 -3.92 -22.56
C PRO A 119 -5.27 -2.58 -23.18
N ASP A 120 -4.95 -1.48 -22.49
CA ASP A 120 -5.24 -0.12 -22.96
C ASP A 120 -4.01 0.53 -23.63
N ALA A 121 -2.83 -0.09 -23.53
CA ALA A 121 -1.60 0.37 -24.17
C ALA A 121 -1.71 0.30 -25.70
N LYS A 122 -1.43 1.42 -26.36
CA LYS A 122 -1.54 1.59 -27.83
C LYS A 122 -0.18 1.58 -28.51
N THR A 123 0.87 1.91 -27.77
CA THR A 123 2.24 2.02 -28.30
C THR A 123 3.20 1.11 -27.57
N LYS A 124 4.34 0.85 -28.19
CA LYS A 124 5.41 0.08 -27.58
C LYS A 124 6.01 0.81 -26.39
N GLU A 125 6.07 2.11 -26.46
CA GLU A 125 6.58 2.99 -25.40
C GLU A 125 5.72 2.88 -24.14
N GLU A 126 4.38 2.83 -24.28
CA GLU A 126 3.46 2.60 -23.16
C GLU A 126 3.64 1.21 -22.56
N ILE A 127 3.82 0.16 -23.38
CA ILE A 127 4.12 -1.20 -22.91
C ILE A 127 5.46 -1.21 -22.15
N ASP A 128 6.48 -0.52 -22.66
CA ASP A 128 7.80 -0.41 -22.02
C ASP A 128 7.68 0.33 -20.65
N MET A 129 6.88 1.41 -20.58
CA MET A 129 6.63 2.13 -19.32
C MET A 129 5.93 1.26 -18.27
N ILE A 130 4.84 0.58 -18.65
CA ILE A 130 4.10 -0.34 -17.76
C ILE A 130 5.03 -1.44 -17.24
N THR A 131 5.83 -2.04 -18.15
CA THR A 131 6.78 -3.08 -17.77
C THR A 131 7.86 -2.56 -16.81
N THR A 132 8.38 -1.36 -17.08
CA THR A 132 9.39 -0.72 -16.22
C THR A 132 8.84 -0.46 -14.82
N ALA A 133 7.63 0.11 -14.74
CA ALA A 133 6.97 0.36 -13.46
C ALA A 133 6.77 -0.93 -12.65
N TYR A 134 6.37 -2.03 -13.32
CA TYR A 134 6.23 -3.33 -12.68
C TYR A 134 7.56 -3.91 -12.19
N LEU A 135 8.61 -3.86 -13.02
CA LEU A 135 9.91 -4.47 -12.69
C LEU A 135 10.71 -3.65 -11.67
N ASN A 136 10.48 -2.34 -11.60
CA ASN A 136 11.17 -1.48 -10.64
C ASN A 136 10.66 -1.63 -9.20
N GLN A 137 9.52 -2.28 -8.98
CA GLN A 137 9.00 -2.47 -7.63
C GLN A 137 9.93 -3.33 -6.77
N ASP A 138 10.64 -4.29 -7.39
CA ASP A 138 11.54 -5.20 -6.70
C ASP A 138 13.03 -4.91 -6.99
N ALA A 139 13.35 -3.86 -7.75
CA ALA A 139 14.71 -3.56 -8.20
C ALA A 139 15.32 -2.38 -7.45
N GLU A 140 16.34 -2.62 -6.62
CA GLU A 140 17.05 -1.57 -5.88
C GLU A 140 17.69 -0.50 -6.78
N ASP A 141 18.22 -0.88 -7.94
CA ASP A 141 18.96 -0.01 -8.86
C ASP A 141 18.17 0.42 -10.10
N GLY A 142 16.88 0.06 -10.16
CA GLY A 142 16.05 0.28 -11.34
C GLY A 142 16.39 -0.64 -12.53
N VAL A 143 15.52 -0.68 -13.53
CA VAL A 143 15.63 -1.59 -14.68
C VAL A 143 15.91 -0.80 -15.96
N SER A 144 17.03 -1.10 -16.63
CA SER A 144 17.37 -0.48 -17.91
C SER A 144 16.52 -1.05 -19.06
N GLN A 145 15.70 -0.21 -19.69
CA GLN A 145 14.86 -0.56 -20.85
C GLN A 145 15.67 -0.99 -22.09
N GLN A 146 16.94 -0.64 -22.14
CA GLN A 146 17.81 -0.98 -23.29
C GLN A 146 18.37 -2.41 -23.20
N SER A 147 18.30 -3.03 -22.02
CA SER A 147 18.87 -4.35 -21.80
C SER A 147 18.13 -5.46 -22.58
N ALA A 148 18.85 -6.48 -23.00
CA ALA A 148 18.28 -7.68 -23.63
C ALA A 148 17.34 -8.44 -22.65
N SER A 149 17.70 -8.43 -21.37
CA SER A 149 16.90 -9.03 -20.30
C SER A 149 15.55 -8.34 -20.17
N PHE A 150 15.51 -7.01 -20.15
CA PHE A 150 14.27 -6.24 -20.12
C PHE A 150 13.35 -6.61 -21.30
N LYS A 151 13.88 -6.59 -22.53
CA LYS A 151 13.10 -6.91 -23.74
C LYS A 151 12.48 -8.32 -23.68
N LYS A 152 13.24 -9.29 -23.17
CA LYS A 152 12.75 -10.68 -22.98
C LYS A 152 11.65 -10.74 -21.92
N GLN A 153 11.83 -10.08 -20.77
CA GLN A 153 10.83 -10.05 -19.69
C GLN A 153 9.57 -9.32 -20.13
N ARG A 154 9.69 -8.14 -20.76
CA ARG A 154 8.56 -7.40 -21.33
C ARG A 154 7.72 -8.26 -22.26
N ASN A 155 8.35 -8.89 -23.26
CA ASN A 155 7.64 -9.70 -24.24
C ASN A 155 6.92 -10.88 -23.58
N ARG A 156 7.54 -11.50 -22.56
CA ARG A 156 6.92 -12.59 -21.80
C ARG A 156 5.72 -12.09 -21.01
N LEU A 157 5.89 -11.06 -20.17
CA LEU A 157 4.84 -10.50 -19.31
C LEU A 157 3.64 -10.02 -20.14
N TYR A 158 3.90 -9.21 -21.17
CA TYR A 158 2.84 -8.69 -22.05
C TYR A 158 2.07 -9.83 -22.73
N ARG A 159 2.78 -10.79 -23.34
CA ARG A 159 2.15 -11.92 -24.04
C ARG A 159 1.32 -12.79 -23.08
N GLU A 160 1.87 -13.16 -21.92
CA GLU A 160 1.18 -13.97 -20.93
C GLU A 160 -0.07 -13.26 -20.39
N TYR A 161 0.04 -11.97 -20.12
CA TYR A 161 -1.07 -11.16 -19.64
C TYR A 161 -2.18 -11.06 -20.71
N MET A 162 -1.82 -10.69 -21.94
CA MET A 162 -2.78 -10.49 -23.02
C MET A 162 -3.47 -11.79 -23.44
N LEU A 163 -2.76 -12.92 -23.40
CA LEU A 163 -3.40 -14.23 -23.63
C LEU A 163 -4.50 -14.52 -22.60
N LYS A 164 -4.22 -14.30 -21.32
CA LYS A 164 -5.22 -14.47 -20.24
C LYS A 164 -6.38 -13.48 -20.37
N TYR A 165 -6.09 -12.23 -20.71
CA TYR A 165 -7.09 -11.18 -20.92
C TYR A 165 -8.05 -11.56 -22.06
N HIS A 166 -7.52 -11.92 -23.22
CA HIS A 166 -8.34 -12.31 -24.38
C HIS A 166 -9.12 -13.61 -24.14
N ALA A 167 -8.52 -14.58 -23.45
CA ALA A 167 -9.22 -15.82 -23.09
C ALA A 167 -10.44 -15.53 -22.18
N LYS A 168 -10.31 -14.64 -21.20
CA LYS A 168 -11.44 -14.19 -20.36
C LYS A 168 -12.54 -13.54 -21.21
N LYS A 169 -12.16 -12.65 -22.13
CA LYS A 169 -13.10 -11.96 -23.02
C LYS A 169 -13.85 -12.93 -23.94
N LEU A 170 -13.15 -13.90 -24.50
CA LEU A 170 -13.77 -14.93 -25.35
C LEU A 170 -14.76 -15.81 -24.59
N LEU A 171 -14.52 -16.01 -23.28
CA LEU A 171 -15.43 -16.76 -22.41
C LEU A 171 -16.58 -15.90 -21.86
N GLY A 172 -16.74 -14.65 -22.33
CA GLY A 172 -17.74 -13.72 -21.82
C GLY A 172 -17.55 -13.33 -20.36
N LYS A 173 -16.32 -13.51 -19.82
CA LYS A 173 -16.02 -13.13 -18.44
C LYS A 173 -15.53 -11.70 -18.38
N GLU A 174 -16.07 -10.94 -17.42
CA GLU A 174 -15.56 -9.60 -17.14
C GLU A 174 -14.09 -9.67 -16.67
N THR A 175 -13.27 -8.78 -17.19
CA THR A 175 -11.86 -8.66 -16.80
C THR A 175 -11.67 -8.02 -15.44
N VAL A 176 -12.56 -7.06 -15.12
CA VAL A 176 -12.72 -6.44 -13.79
C VAL A 176 -14.20 -6.51 -13.45
N LYS A 177 -14.54 -7.20 -12.37
CA LYS A 177 -15.92 -7.33 -11.89
C LYS A 177 -16.18 -6.29 -10.81
N SER A 178 -17.31 -5.59 -10.90
CA SER A 178 -17.72 -4.55 -9.96
C SER A 178 -19.23 -4.56 -9.78
N ALA A 179 -19.70 -4.19 -8.58
CA ALA A 179 -21.11 -3.90 -8.32
C ALA A 179 -21.61 -2.68 -9.14
N TYR A 180 -20.69 -1.84 -9.61
CA TYR A 180 -20.99 -0.64 -10.40
C TYR A 180 -20.81 -0.84 -11.91
N SER A 181 -20.69 -2.08 -12.40
CA SER A 181 -20.48 -2.37 -13.82
C SER A 181 -21.59 -1.79 -14.74
N ASP A 182 -22.81 -1.62 -14.23
CA ASP A 182 -23.94 -1.02 -14.96
C ASP A 182 -23.97 0.52 -14.92
N HIS A 183 -23.07 1.15 -14.14
CA HIS A 183 -23.03 2.62 -14.05
C HIS A 183 -22.56 3.23 -15.37
N PRO A 184 -23.20 4.31 -15.89
CA PRO A 184 -22.88 4.92 -17.20
C PRO A 184 -21.41 5.31 -17.38
N ASN A 185 -20.74 5.72 -16.30
CA ASN A 185 -19.33 6.12 -16.33
C ASN A 185 -18.36 4.91 -16.25
N TRP A 186 -18.82 3.72 -15.93
CA TRP A 186 -17.96 2.54 -15.82
C TRP A 186 -17.18 2.24 -17.10
N ASN A 187 -17.85 2.33 -18.23
CA ASN A 187 -17.24 2.07 -19.54
C ASN A 187 -16.29 3.18 -20.02
N ARG A 188 -16.22 4.30 -19.30
CA ARG A 188 -15.27 5.41 -19.59
C ARG A 188 -13.93 5.18 -18.93
N LEU A 189 -13.87 4.30 -17.91
CA LEU A 189 -12.64 3.93 -17.24
C LEU A 189 -11.86 2.89 -18.06
N ASP A 190 -10.55 3.04 -18.13
CA ASP A 190 -9.63 1.99 -18.60
C ASP A 190 -9.53 0.84 -17.61
N ASN A 191 -8.81 -0.23 -17.96
CA ASN A 191 -8.72 -1.42 -17.12
C ASN A 191 -7.98 -1.17 -15.80
N LEU A 192 -6.96 -0.31 -15.80
CA LEU A 192 -6.27 0.07 -14.57
C LEU A 192 -7.20 0.83 -13.64
N ASN A 193 -7.83 1.91 -14.12
CA ASN A 193 -8.74 2.72 -13.29
C ASN A 193 -9.96 1.93 -12.79
N LYS A 194 -10.49 0.98 -13.58
CA LYS A 194 -11.51 0.04 -13.10
C LYS A 194 -10.99 -0.81 -11.94
N THR A 195 -9.76 -1.30 -12.04
CA THR A 195 -9.16 -2.11 -10.99
C THR A 195 -8.96 -1.29 -9.72
N LEU A 196 -8.39 -0.08 -9.83
CA LEU A 196 -8.18 0.82 -8.69
C LEU A 196 -9.51 1.19 -8.02
N PHE A 197 -10.56 1.47 -8.81
CA PHE A 197 -11.89 1.72 -8.28
C PHE A 197 -12.40 0.54 -7.43
N VAL A 198 -12.28 -0.70 -7.94
CA VAL A 198 -12.70 -1.90 -7.22
C VAL A 198 -11.86 -2.11 -5.95
N SER A 199 -10.55 -1.91 -6.04
CA SER A 199 -9.64 -2.02 -4.89
C SER A 199 -9.99 -1.01 -3.79
N THR A 200 -10.28 0.23 -4.19
CA THR A 200 -10.58 1.34 -3.27
C THR A 200 -11.97 1.23 -2.65
N HIS A 201 -12.99 0.84 -3.41
CA HIS A 201 -14.38 0.95 -2.97
C HIS A 201 -15.05 -0.38 -2.61
N GLU A 202 -14.55 -1.51 -3.13
CA GLU A 202 -15.29 -2.77 -3.02
C GLU A 202 -14.51 -3.90 -2.35
N THR A 203 -13.17 -3.94 -2.44
CA THR A 203 -12.43 -5.13 -2.04
C THR A 203 -11.31 -4.87 -1.05
N ILE A 204 -10.17 -4.35 -1.49
CA ILE A 204 -8.96 -4.29 -0.66
C ILE A 204 -9.11 -3.25 0.45
N LEU A 205 -9.27 -1.98 0.08
CA LEU A 205 -9.25 -0.87 1.04
C LEU A 205 -10.33 -0.97 2.11
N PRO A 206 -11.63 -1.29 1.83
CA PRO A 206 -12.64 -1.43 2.87
C PRO A 206 -12.28 -2.48 3.92
N THR A 207 -11.62 -3.56 3.51
CA THR A 207 -11.16 -4.61 4.41
C THR A 207 -9.99 -4.15 5.26
N LEU A 208 -8.99 -3.49 4.63
CA LEU A 208 -7.83 -2.94 5.33
C LEU A 208 -8.27 -1.90 6.38
N LEU A 209 -9.09 -0.92 5.99
CA LEU A 209 -9.56 0.13 6.89
C LEU A 209 -10.23 -0.45 8.14
N ARG A 210 -11.12 -1.43 7.96
CA ARG A 210 -11.78 -2.09 9.08
C ARG A 210 -10.79 -2.79 10.01
N ASN A 211 -9.80 -3.48 9.46
CA ASN A 211 -8.85 -4.25 10.24
C ASN A 211 -7.88 -3.34 11.00
N TYR A 212 -7.35 -2.33 10.34
CA TYR A 212 -6.45 -1.36 10.98
C TYR A 212 -7.17 -0.51 12.04
N ASP A 213 -8.44 -0.14 11.80
CA ASP A 213 -9.25 0.53 12.82
C ASP A 213 -9.41 -0.34 14.08
N ARG A 214 -9.70 -1.63 13.91
CA ARG A 214 -9.81 -2.57 15.04
C ARG A 214 -8.49 -2.76 15.78
N ASP A 215 -7.37 -2.89 15.08
CA ASP A 215 -6.04 -3.02 15.68
C ASP A 215 -5.67 -1.76 16.47
N SER A 216 -5.84 -0.60 15.89
CA SER A 216 -5.49 0.69 16.51
C SER A 216 -6.41 1.02 17.69
N MET A 217 -7.71 0.77 17.54
CA MET A 217 -8.68 1.00 18.61
C MET A 217 -8.52 0.00 19.76
N ALA A 218 -8.07 -1.23 19.50
CA ALA A 218 -7.69 -2.18 20.56
C ALA A 218 -6.52 -1.67 21.43
N ALA A 219 -5.70 -0.78 20.89
CA ALA A 219 -4.64 -0.08 21.60
C ALA A 219 -5.09 1.30 22.13
N GLY A 220 -6.22 1.83 21.69
CA GLY A 220 -6.71 3.17 22.04
C GLY A 220 -6.00 4.29 21.27
N VAL A 221 -5.63 4.03 20.02
CA VAL A 221 -5.05 4.99 19.06
C VAL A 221 -6.05 5.21 17.93
N GLU A 222 -6.41 6.47 17.65
CA GLU A 222 -7.19 6.84 16.48
C GLU A 222 -6.27 6.97 15.27
N ILE A 223 -6.56 6.26 14.19
CA ILE A 223 -5.84 6.42 12.93
C ILE A 223 -6.59 7.35 11.98
N ARG A 224 -5.84 8.21 11.30
CA ARG A 224 -6.33 9.10 10.23
C ARG A 224 -5.56 8.86 8.96
N MET A 225 -6.25 8.87 7.84
CA MET A 225 -5.74 8.49 6.54
C MET A 225 -5.85 9.67 5.56
N PRO A 226 -4.80 10.49 5.44
CA PRO A 226 -4.85 11.73 4.66
C PRO A 226 -5.15 11.55 3.18
N PHE A 227 -4.96 10.36 2.62
CA PHE A 227 -5.31 10.07 1.22
C PHE A 227 -6.81 9.87 0.99
N LEU A 228 -7.62 9.80 2.06
CA LEU A 228 -9.06 9.60 1.99
C LEU A 228 -9.88 10.85 2.38
N ASP A 229 -9.22 11.94 2.73
CA ASP A 229 -9.85 13.23 3.07
C ASP A 229 -10.17 14.08 1.83
#